data_33a22cc91cc11ce85b3233f703e0be70
#
_entry.id   33a22cc91cc11ce85b3233f703e0be70
#
_cell.length_a   1.000
_cell.length_b   1.000
_cell.length_c   1.000
_cell.angle_alpha   90.00
_cell.angle_beta   90.00
_cell.angle_gamma   90.00
#
_symmetry.space_group_name_H-M   'P 1'
#
loop_
_entity.id
_entity.type
_entity.pdbx_description
1 polymer ?
#
loop_
_entity_poly.entity_id
_entity_poly.type
_entity_poly.pdbx_seq_one_letter_code
_entity_poly.pdbx_strand_id
1 'polypeptide(L)'
;RNLGGIRTLSRLPECLVLFDPKKEKNAVNEARKMGITTVALIDTDCDPDVIDLPIPGNDDSIRSIELVAGRLADAILEGKADAALTSQTTAEGSSEGAAEGDSSKPKPRARPMVAKRSVPKPTA
;
A
#
# COMPACT_ATOMS: atom_id res chain seq x y z
N ARG A 1 -26.32 4.53 -4.04
CA ARG A 1 -26.06 3.09 -4.20
C ARG A 1 -24.58 2.80 -4.56
N ASN A 2 -23.99 3.57 -5.48
CA ASN A 2 -22.61 3.36 -5.95
C ASN A 2 -21.52 3.77 -4.92
N LEU A 3 -21.85 4.64 -3.97
CA LEU A 3 -20.92 5.10 -2.92
C LEU A 3 -21.13 4.39 -1.57
N GLY A 4 -21.91 3.31 -1.53
CA GLY A 4 -22.24 2.59 -0.29
C GLY A 4 -21.00 2.03 0.42
N GLY A 5 -19.99 1.56 -0.34
CA GLY A 5 -18.79 0.95 0.21
C GLY A 5 -17.85 1.91 0.94
N ILE A 6 -17.88 3.20 0.60
CA ILE A 6 -17.02 4.21 1.23
C ILE A 6 -17.71 4.98 2.36
N ARG A 7 -18.97 4.67 2.67
CA ARG A 7 -19.77 5.40 3.66
C ARG A 7 -19.17 5.39 5.07
N THR A 8 -18.48 4.32 5.42
CA THR A 8 -17.84 4.14 6.73
C THR A 8 -16.38 4.59 6.77
N LEU A 9 -15.86 5.06 5.62
CA LEU A 9 -14.47 5.50 5.51
C LEU A 9 -14.33 6.88 6.18
N SER A 10 -13.62 6.92 7.31
CA SER A 10 -13.36 8.16 8.06
C SER A 10 -12.05 8.84 7.66
N ARG A 11 -11.15 8.12 7.01
CA ARG A 11 -9.84 8.61 6.54
C ARG A 11 -9.51 7.99 5.19
N LEU A 12 -8.56 8.60 4.46
CA LEU A 12 -8.05 8.01 3.23
C LEU A 12 -7.37 6.67 3.52
N PRO A 13 -7.55 5.66 2.64
CA PRO A 13 -6.84 4.40 2.76
C PRO A 13 -5.35 4.60 2.50
N GLU A 14 -4.52 3.82 3.16
CA GLU A 14 -3.07 3.83 2.96
C GLU A 14 -2.64 3.02 1.73
N CYS A 15 -3.49 2.08 1.32
CA CYS A 15 -3.26 1.22 0.17
C CYS A 15 -4.58 0.93 -0.55
N LEU A 16 -4.52 0.85 -1.87
CA LEU A 16 -5.63 0.45 -2.74
C LEU A 16 -5.26 -0.83 -3.49
N VAL A 17 -6.06 -1.87 -3.33
CA VAL A 17 -5.92 -3.12 -4.06
C VAL A 17 -6.87 -3.14 -5.25
N LEU A 18 -6.34 -3.45 -6.43
CA LEU A 18 -7.07 -3.44 -7.70
C LEU A 18 -6.93 -4.79 -8.41
N PHE A 19 -8.01 -5.21 -9.04
CA PHE A 19 -8.01 -6.30 -10.01
C PHE A 19 -8.37 -5.69 -11.36
N ASP A 20 -7.55 -5.93 -12.39
CA ASP A 20 -7.69 -5.35 -13.72
C ASP A 20 -7.63 -3.80 -13.72
N PRO A 21 -6.45 -3.21 -13.56
CA PRO A 21 -6.29 -1.74 -13.55
C PRO A 21 -6.64 -1.10 -14.89
N LYS A 22 -6.74 -1.87 -15.98
CA LYS A 22 -7.18 -1.38 -17.29
C LYS A 22 -8.66 -1.02 -17.30
N LYS A 23 -9.50 -1.82 -16.61
CA LYS A 23 -10.92 -1.52 -16.41
C LYS A 23 -11.12 -0.40 -15.38
N GLU A 24 -10.28 -0.40 -14.33
CA GLU A 24 -10.40 0.52 -13.19
C GLU A 24 -9.45 1.74 -13.28
N LYS A 25 -9.22 2.27 -14.48
CA LYS A 25 -8.32 3.43 -14.73
C LYS A 25 -8.64 4.65 -13.86
N ASN A 26 -9.90 4.87 -13.55
CA ASN A 26 -10.31 6.00 -12.72
C ASN A 26 -9.79 5.87 -11.31
N ALA A 27 -9.91 4.68 -10.72
CA ALA A 27 -9.40 4.40 -9.38
C ALA A 27 -7.88 4.54 -9.30
N VAL A 28 -7.15 4.05 -10.31
CA VAL A 28 -5.69 4.22 -10.42
C VAL A 28 -5.31 5.71 -10.47
N ASN A 29 -5.98 6.49 -11.32
CA ASN A 29 -5.69 7.92 -11.45
C ASN A 29 -6.02 8.71 -10.18
N GLU A 30 -7.08 8.35 -9.48
CA GLU A 30 -7.47 8.97 -8.21
C GLU A 30 -6.47 8.64 -7.11
N ALA A 31 -6.08 7.36 -6.98
CA ALA A 31 -5.06 6.93 -6.03
C ALA A 31 -3.73 7.68 -6.22
N ARG A 32 -3.27 7.80 -7.47
CA ARG A 32 -2.06 8.58 -7.80
C ARG A 32 -2.15 10.05 -7.38
N LYS A 33 -3.29 10.69 -7.64
CA LYS A 33 -3.50 12.10 -7.25
C LYS A 33 -3.52 12.29 -5.75
N MET A 34 -4.01 11.31 -5.01
CA MET A 34 -4.10 11.34 -3.55
C MET A 34 -2.84 10.78 -2.85
N GLY A 35 -1.87 10.26 -3.61
CA GLY A 35 -0.66 9.66 -3.03
C GLY A 35 -0.90 8.35 -2.30
N ILE A 36 -1.94 7.60 -2.69
CA ILE A 36 -2.29 6.29 -2.14
C ILE A 36 -1.48 5.23 -2.88
N THR A 37 -0.81 4.34 -2.14
CA THR A 37 -0.08 3.22 -2.72
C THR A 37 -1.04 2.23 -3.39
N THR A 38 -0.74 1.85 -4.63
CA THR A 38 -1.55 0.92 -5.41
C THR A 38 -0.91 -0.45 -5.51
N VAL A 39 -1.69 -1.50 -5.25
CA VAL A 39 -1.33 -2.90 -5.48
C VAL A 39 -2.32 -3.46 -6.48
N ALA A 40 -1.86 -4.04 -7.58
CA ALA A 40 -2.79 -4.56 -8.58
C ALA A 40 -2.36 -5.92 -9.15
N LEU A 41 -3.35 -6.79 -9.35
CA LEU A 41 -3.21 -7.96 -10.21
C LEU A 41 -3.28 -7.48 -11.65
N ILE A 42 -2.22 -7.76 -12.43
CA ILE A 42 -2.07 -7.30 -13.81
C ILE A 42 -1.81 -8.48 -14.75
N ASP A 43 -2.45 -8.43 -15.89
CA ASP A 43 -2.18 -9.32 -17.02
C ASP A 43 -1.32 -8.63 -18.09
N THR A 44 -1.07 -9.30 -19.17
CA THR A 44 -0.21 -8.86 -20.30
C THR A 44 -0.72 -7.63 -21.03
N ASP A 45 -1.98 -7.27 -20.88
CA ASP A 45 -2.61 -6.11 -21.52
C ASP A 45 -2.58 -4.82 -20.67
N CYS A 46 -1.98 -4.89 -19.47
CA CYS A 46 -1.83 -3.77 -18.55
C CYS A 46 -0.41 -3.21 -18.55
N ASP A 47 -0.30 -1.90 -18.32
CA ASP A 47 0.99 -1.22 -18.16
C ASP A 47 1.44 -1.31 -16.69
N PRO A 48 2.54 -2.03 -16.37
CA PRO A 48 3.02 -2.16 -15.01
C PRO A 48 3.54 -0.84 -14.41
N ASP A 49 3.96 0.11 -15.24
CA ASP A 49 4.57 1.37 -14.78
C ASP A 49 3.54 2.33 -14.13
N VAL A 50 2.26 2.04 -14.28
CA VAL A 50 1.19 2.84 -13.66
C VAL A 50 0.82 2.38 -12.26
N ILE A 51 1.34 1.25 -11.80
CA ILE A 51 1.05 0.62 -10.50
C ILE A 51 2.32 0.60 -9.65
N ASP A 52 2.17 0.89 -8.34
CA ASP A 52 3.33 0.91 -7.43
C ASP A 52 3.83 -0.51 -7.12
N LEU A 53 2.93 -1.46 -6.91
CA LEU A 53 3.23 -2.87 -6.63
C LEU A 53 2.42 -3.79 -7.55
N PRO A 54 2.94 -4.08 -8.76
CA PRO A 54 2.27 -4.97 -9.69
C PRO A 54 2.45 -6.45 -9.29
N ILE A 55 1.36 -7.22 -9.32
CA ILE A 55 1.32 -8.67 -9.14
C ILE A 55 1.01 -9.28 -10.50
N PRO A 56 1.96 -9.94 -11.16
CA PRO A 56 1.70 -10.55 -12.47
C PRO A 56 0.82 -11.80 -12.30
N GLY A 57 -0.26 -11.85 -13.08
CA GLY A 57 -1.16 -13.00 -13.07
C GLY A 57 -2.37 -12.77 -13.98
N ASN A 58 -3.23 -13.76 -14.07
CA ASN A 58 -4.44 -13.68 -14.87
C ASN A 58 -5.54 -12.99 -14.07
N ASP A 59 -6.02 -11.86 -14.56
CA ASP A 59 -7.04 -11.02 -13.93
C ASP A 59 -8.48 -11.34 -14.37
N ASP A 60 -8.65 -12.20 -15.38
CA ASP A 60 -9.96 -12.70 -15.84
C ASP A 60 -10.36 -14.04 -15.17
N SER A 61 -9.41 -14.76 -14.57
CA SER A 61 -9.69 -16.06 -13.94
C SER A 61 -10.15 -15.90 -12.50
N ILE A 62 -11.36 -16.35 -12.20
CA ILE A 62 -11.92 -16.35 -10.84
C ILE A 62 -10.97 -17.01 -9.84
N ARG A 63 -10.36 -18.15 -10.21
CA ARG A 63 -9.43 -18.89 -9.33
C ARG A 63 -8.16 -18.09 -9.02
N SER A 64 -7.65 -17.35 -10.00
CA SER A 64 -6.48 -16.47 -9.81
C SER A 64 -6.81 -15.33 -8.85
N ILE A 65 -7.95 -14.68 -9.08
CA ILE A 65 -8.45 -13.59 -8.23
C ILE A 65 -8.68 -14.07 -6.80
N GLU A 66 -9.35 -15.21 -6.61
CA GLU A 66 -9.61 -15.79 -5.28
C GLU A 66 -8.30 -16.13 -4.54
N LEU A 67 -7.32 -16.70 -5.24
CA LEU A 67 -6.02 -17.01 -4.64
C LEU A 67 -5.30 -15.77 -4.15
N VAL A 68 -5.21 -14.74 -5.00
CA VAL A 68 -4.52 -13.49 -4.68
C VAL A 68 -5.27 -12.73 -3.59
N ALA A 69 -6.60 -12.62 -3.69
CA ALA A 69 -7.41 -11.96 -2.67
C ALA A 69 -7.31 -12.66 -1.31
N GLY A 70 -7.31 -13.99 -1.27
CA GLY A 70 -7.12 -14.77 -0.05
C GLY A 70 -5.75 -14.49 0.58
N ARG A 71 -4.67 -14.53 -0.19
CA ARG A 71 -3.31 -14.24 0.31
C ARG A 71 -3.15 -12.81 0.84
N LEU A 72 -3.75 -11.85 0.16
CA LEU A 72 -3.75 -10.47 0.63
C LEU A 72 -4.55 -10.30 1.92
N ALA A 73 -5.70 -10.97 2.04
CA ALA A 73 -6.50 -10.96 3.26
C ALA A 73 -5.74 -11.57 4.46
N ASP A 74 -5.07 -12.72 4.25
CA ASP A 74 -4.24 -13.36 5.27
C ASP A 74 -3.12 -12.41 5.75
N ALA A 75 -2.38 -11.80 4.83
CA ALA A 75 -1.31 -10.85 5.14
C ALA A 75 -1.82 -9.62 5.91
N ILE A 76 -3.00 -9.12 5.59
CA ILE A 76 -3.62 -8.00 6.32
C ILE A 76 -3.98 -8.43 7.75
N LEU A 77 -4.48 -9.65 7.94
CA LEU A 77 -4.82 -10.17 9.26
C LEU A 77 -3.57 -10.37 10.12
N GLU A 78 -2.50 -10.92 9.55
CA GLU A 78 -1.20 -11.06 10.22
C GLU A 78 -0.64 -9.68 10.63
N GLY A 79 -0.61 -8.72 9.71
CA GLY A 79 -0.13 -7.38 10.02
C GLY A 79 -0.95 -6.65 11.09
N LYS A 80 -2.26 -6.90 11.16
CA LYS A 80 -3.09 -6.38 12.25
C LYS A 80 -2.78 -7.01 13.60
N ALA A 81 -2.50 -8.32 13.63
CA ALA A 81 -2.13 -9.02 14.84
C ALA A 81 -0.78 -8.50 15.38
N ASP A 82 0.22 -8.33 14.51
CA ASP A 82 1.53 -7.80 14.87
C ASP A 82 1.47 -6.35 15.36
N ALA A 83 0.66 -5.51 14.73
CA ALA A 83 0.44 -4.14 15.19
C ALA A 83 -0.23 -4.08 16.57
N ALA A 84 -1.15 -4.99 16.87
CA ALA A 84 -1.79 -5.09 18.19
C ALA A 84 -0.80 -5.53 19.26
N LEU A 85 0.09 -6.48 18.98
CA LEU A 85 1.14 -6.92 19.89
C LEU A 85 2.15 -5.80 20.18
N THR A 86 2.57 -5.06 19.13
CA THR A 86 3.51 -3.95 19.29
C THR A 86 2.94 -2.81 20.12
N SER A 87 1.64 -2.53 19.99
CA SER A 87 0.99 -1.50 20.81
C SER A 87 0.85 -1.87 22.28
N GLN A 88 0.74 -3.15 22.62
CA GLN A 88 0.70 -3.63 24.00
C GLN A 88 2.08 -3.56 24.67
N THR A 89 3.14 -3.94 23.98
CA THR A 89 4.52 -3.86 24.49
C THR A 89 4.99 -2.44 24.74
N THR A 90 4.49 -1.46 23.97
CA THR A 90 4.84 -0.04 24.19
C THR A 90 4.08 0.57 25.39
N ALA A 91 2.92 0.01 25.73
CA ALA A 91 2.13 0.48 26.87
C ALA A 91 2.67 -0.02 28.22
N GLU A 92 3.29 -1.21 28.25
CA GLU A 92 3.88 -1.78 29.48
C GLU A 92 5.28 -1.23 29.80
N GLY A 93 5.99 -0.66 28.79
CA GLY A 93 7.33 -0.08 28.98
C GLY A 93 7.39 1.35 29.53
N SER A 94 6.26 2.00 29.78
CA SER A 94 6.21 3.42 30.19
C SER A 94 5.92 3.66 31.68
N SER A 95 5.98 2.64 32.54
CA SER A 95 5.72 2.78 33.99
C SER A 95 6.95 2.72 34.91
N GLU A 96 8.16 2.60 34.41
CA GLU A 96 9.39 2.68 35.23
C GLU A 96 10.41 3.63 34.62
N GLY A 97 10.58 4.80 35.25
CA GLY A 97 11.72 5.69 34.97
C GLY A 97 11.39 7.16 34.85
N ALA A 98 10.93 7.78 35.91
CA ALA A 98 11.05 9.22 36.07
C ALA A 98 12.43 9.54 36.63
N ALA A 99 13.36 10.08 35.80
CA ALA A 99 14.40 11.03 36.20
C ALA A 99 15.29 11.45 35.01
N GLU A 100 15.38 12.77 34.85
CA GLU A 100 16.45 13.58 34.26
C GLU A 100 16.81 13.47 32.78
N GLY A 101 16.41 14.52 32.06
CA GLY A 101 17.21 15.49 31.30
C GLY A 101 18.08 14.99 30.14
N ASP A 102 17.74 15.27 28.93
CA ASP A 102 18.51 16.12 28.02
C ASP A 102 17.82 16.28 26.65
N SER A 103 17.91 17.50 26.16
CA SER A 103 17.34 17.97 24.90
C SER A 103 18.15 17.49 23.69
N SER A 104 17.61 16.55 22.91
CA SER A 104 17.96 16.46 21.48
C SER A 104 16.85 15.73 20.69
N LYS A 105 16.03 16.51 19.99
CA LYS A 105 15.07 16.02 19.00
C LYS A 105 15.79 15.27 17.88
N PRO A 106 15.44 14.03 17.58
CA PRO A 106 15.89 13.39 16.33
C PRO A 106 15.14 13.99 15.14
N LYS A 107 15.89 14.48 14.15
CA LYS A 107 15.40 14.88 12.83
C LYS A 107 14.70 13.71 12.13
N PRO A 108 13.59 13.94 11.44
CA PRO A 108 12.95 12.90 10.63
C PRO A 108 13.89 12.47 9.50
N ARG A 109 14.14 11.16 9.42
CA ARG A 109 14.91 10.53 8.34
C ARG A 109 14.19 10.75 7.01
N ALA A 110 14.86 11.41 6.09
CA ALA A 110 14.42 11.55 4.70
C ALA A 110 14.24 10.16 4.07
N ARG A 111 13.08 9.95 3.42
CA ARG A 111 12.80 8.75 2.62
C ARG A 111 13.83 8.67 1.49
N PRO A 112 14.43 7.51 1.18
CA PRO A 112 15.32 7.38 0.05
C PRO A 112 14.51 7.65 -1.24
N MET A 113 14.91 8.68 -2.00
CA MET A 113 14.45 8.90 -3.36
C MET A 113 14.93 7.74 -4.22
N VAL A 114 14.00 6.95 -4.73
CA VAL A 114 14.27 5.99 -5.79
C VAL A 114 14.72 6.78 -7.01
N ALA A 115 15.99 6.62 -7.37
CA ALA A 115 16.56 7.27 -8.54
C ALA A 115 15.81 6.82 -9.79
N LYS A 116 15.24 7.77 -10.53
CA LYS A 116 14.68 7.56 -11.87
C LYS A 116 15.80 7.06 -12.79
N ARG A 117 15.73 5.81 -13.19
CA ARG A 117 16.56 5.27 -14.28
C ARG A 117 16.17 6.00 -15.57
N SER A 118 17.08 6.78 -16.09
CA SER A 118 16.96 7.38 -17.42
C SER A 118 17.08 6.27 -18.48
N VAL A 119 16.02 6.08 -19.24
CA VAL A 119 16.00 5.21 -20.42
C VAL A 119 16.73 5.96 -21.55
N PRO A 120 17.76 5.37 -22.20
CA PRO A 120 18.41 5.99 -23.33
C PRO A 120 17.46 6.03 -24.54
N LYS A 121 17.39 7.19 -25.20
CA LYS A 121 16.66 7.41 -26.44
C LYS A 121 17.24 6.55 -27.57
N PRO A 122 16.44 5.87 -28.39
CA PRO A 122 16.93 5.22 -29.60
C PRO A 122 17.39 6.29 -30.59
N THR A 123 18.63 6.15 -31.05
CA THR A 123 19.16 6.90 -32.20
C THR A 123 18.64 6.28 -33.49
N ALA A 124 18.17 7.15 -34.36
CA ALA A 124 17.72 6.83 -35.72
C ALA A 124 18.83 6.26 -36.61
#